data_db8bddcda48b4b83e039fcddb1f6cdf0
#
_entry.id   db8bddcda48b4b83e039fcddb1f6cdf0
#
_cell.length_a   1.000
_cell.length_b   1.000
_cell.length_c   1.000
_cell.angle_alpha   90.00
_cell.angle_beta   90.00
_cell.angle_gamma   90.00
#
_symmetry.space_group_name_H-M   'P 1'
#
loop_
_entity.id
_entity.type
_entity.pdbx_description
1 polymer ?
#
loop_
_entity_poly.entity_id
_entity_poly.type
_entity_poly.pdbx_seq_one_letter_code
_entity_poly.pdbx_strand_id
1 'polypeptide(L)'
;PRFAAGASTNPDPEVFAYAAAQVKNALDATLRLDGSSYVLWGGREGYETLLNTRMKQEADQFARFLHMVVDYKKSIGFEGQLFIEPKPQEPTKHQYDYDSATVHGFLERYDLLGELFVNIEGNHATLAGHSFLHEVAYAVENQVFGSIDANRGDPQNGWDTDQFPNSVEEMSLVMYEILRGGGFVSGGFNFDTKLRRQSMDRNDLFHGHIGAADTLAQSLLVAERLIEDGTLESAKDARYAGWETDLGKSILAGDTDLDALEAQVAAGEFDPTPVSGRQEELENVVNRAIWKTV
;
A
#
# COMPACT_ATOMS: atom_id res chain seq x y z
N PRO A 1 28.52 2.99 -4.38
CA PRO A 1 28.89 2.07 -5.48
C PRO A 1 28.58 0.60 -5.18
N ARG A 2 28.69 0.15 -3.88
CA ARG A 2 28.52 -1.27 -3.51
C ARG A 2 27.16 -1.83 -3.91
N PHE A 3 26.09 -1.10 -3.67
CA PHE A 3 24.71 -1.51 -3.95
C PHE A 3 24.19 -1.01 -5.32
N ALA A 4 25.07 -0.70 -6.27
CA ALA A 4 24.66 -0.18 -7.56
C ALA A 4 23.79 -1.17 -8.37
N ALA A 5 23.95 -2.47 -8.13
CA ALA A 5 23.19 -3.53 -8.79
C ALA A 5 22.30 -4.31 -7.80
N GLY A 6 21.76 -3.63 -6.80
CA GLY A 6 20.94 -4.24 -5.76
C GLY A 6 21.71 -4.56 -4.48
N ALA A 7 21.00 -4.91 -3.45
CA ALA A 7 21.52 -5.41 -2.19
C ALA A 7 21.28 -6.93 -2.11
N SER A 8 20.05 -7.35 -1.82
CA SER A 8 19.66 -8.76 -1.79
C SER A 8 19.59 -9.39 -3.19
N THR A 9 19.25 -8.61 -4.21
CA THR A 9 19.19 -9.04 -5.62
C THR A 9 20.52 -8.96 -6.35
N ASN A 10 21.59 -8.51 -5.67
CA ASN A 10 22.88 -8.30 -6.30
C ASN A 10 23.44 -9.60 -6.89
N PRO A 11 24.05 -9.57 -8.09
CA PRO A 11 24.69 -10.74 -8.69
C PRO A 11 25.94 -11.22 -7.92
N ASP A 12 26.47 -10.39 -7.00
CA ASP A 12 27.60 -10.73 -6.14
C ASP A 12 27.11 -11.13 -4.74
N PRO A 13 27.31 -12.41 -4.31
CA PRO A 13 26.88 -12.89 -3.00
C PRO A 13 27.60 -12.21 -1.83
N GLU A 14 28.77 -11.60 -2.01
CA GLU A 14 29.42 -10.83 -0.96
C GLU A 14 28.65 -9.53 -0.66
N VAL A 15 28.06 -8.92 -1.67
CA VAL A 15 27.19 -7.74 -1.50
C VAL A 15 25.91 -8.12 -0.75
N PHE A 16 25.29 -9.25 -1.10
CA PHE A 16 24.15 -9.81 -0.37
C PHE A 16 24.50 -10.02 1.12
N ALA A 17 25.62 -10.67 1.40
CA ALA A 17 26.06 -10.92 2.78
C ALA A 17 26.31 -9.60 3.55
N TYR A 18 26.86 -8.59 2.88
CA TYR A 18 27.07 -7.27 3.48
C TYR A 18 25.74 -6.57 3.82
N ALA A 19 24.76 -6.64 2.92
CA ALA A 19 23.42 -6.11 3.15
C ALA A 19 22.73 -6.84 4.32
N ALA A 20 22.81 -8.17 4.37
CA ALA A 20 22.27 -8.98 5.45
C ALA A 20 22.85 -8.59 6.83
N ALA A 21 24.16 -8.33 6.89
CA ALA A 21 24.79 -7.85 8.11
C ALA A 21 24.28 -6.46 8.53
N GLN A 22 24.01 -5.56 7.59
CA GLN A 22 23.44 -4.25 7.89
C GLN A 22 22.01 -4.37 8.44
N VAL A 23 21.14 -5.16 7.79
CA VAL A 23 19.77 -5.36 8.24
C VAL A 23 19.74 -6.03 9.62
N LYS A 24 20.59 -7.04 9.84
CA LYS A 24 20.75 -7.65 11.17
C LYS A 24 21.07 -6.61 12.24
N ASN A 25 22.08 -5.78 12.00
CA ASN A 25 22.48 -4.75 12.97
C ASN A 25 21.37 -3.70 13.20
N ALA A 26 20.61 -3.38 12.17
CA ALA A 26 19.47 -2.46 12.28
C ALA A 26 18.34 -3.07 13.10
N LEU A 27 18.00 -4.36 12.93
CA LEU A 27 17.03 -5.06 13.76
C LEU A 27 17.46 -5.14 15.24
N ASP A 28 18.74 -5.41 15.51
CA ASP A 28 19.29 -5.35 16.88
C ASP A 28 19.12 -3.96 17.51
N ALA A 29 19.36 -2.91 16.71
CA ALA A 29 19.16 -1.54 17.16
C ALA A 29 17.67 -1.21 17.39
N THR A 30 16.79 -1.66 16.49
CA THR A 30 15.33 -1.49 16.61
C THR A 30 14.83 -2.13 17.91
N LEU A 31 15.20 -3.38 18.17
CA LEU A 31 14.85 -4.08 19.42
C LEU A 31 15.39 -3.34 20.66
N ARG A 32 16.66 -2.94 20.64
CA ARG A 32 17.30 -2.24 21.76
C ARG A 32 16.67 -0.88 22.06
N LEU A 33 16.13 -0.20 21.05
CA LEU A 33 15.47 1.10 21.15
C LEU A 33 13.97 1.01 21.38
N ASP A 34 13.45 -0.21 21.58
CA ASP A 34 12.03 -0.47 21.77
C ASP A 34 11.17 -0.01 20.57
N GLY A 35 11.71 -0.21 19.35
CA GLY A 35 10.99 0.08 18.13
C GLY A 35 9.84 -0.88 17.92
N SER A 36 8.69 -0.38 17.42
CA SER A 36 7.47 -1.17 17.24
C SER A 36 7.39 -1.88 15.89
N SER A 37 8.21 -1.49 14.92
CA SER A 37 8.21 -2.04 13.56
C SER A 37 9.54 -1.79 12.86
N TYR A 38 9.73 -2.43 11.71
CA TYR A 38 10.92 -2.25 10.87
C TYR A 38 10.53 -2.22 9.39
N VAL A 39 10.93 -1.17 8.68
CA VAL A 39 10.66 -0.99 7.25
C VAL A 39 11.88 -1.38 6.42
N LEU A 40 11.65 -2.16 5.36
CA LEU A 40 12.62 -2.48 4.33
C LEU A 40 12.23 -1.74 3.04
N TRP A 41 13.02 -0.75 2.67
CA TRP A 41 12.90 -0.09 1.38
C TRP A 41 13.88 -0.66 0.37
N GLY A 42 13.34 -1.22 -0.72
CA GLY A 42 14.10 -1.91 -1.75
C GLY A 42 14.57 -1.02 -2.90
N GLY A 43 14.97 0.22 -2.65
CA GLY A 43 15.23 1.22 -3.69
C GLY A 43 16.25 0.86 -4.78
N ARG A 44 17.00 -0.23 -4.60
CA ARG A 44 17.91 -0.76 -5.61
C ARG A 44 17.65 -2.23 -5.95
N GLU A 45 16.60 -2.80 -5.41
CA GLU A 45 16.14 -4.16 -5.72
C GLU A 45 15.33 -4.16 -7.01
N GLY A 46 16.04 -4.23 -8.13
CA GLY A 46 15.45 -4.11 -9.45
C GLY A 46 16.52 -4.06 -10.53
N TYR A 47 16.18 -3.59 -11.72
CA TYR A 47 17.10 -3.62 -12.86
C TYR A 47 17.02 -2.35 -13.73
N GLU A 48 18.12 -2.08 -14.45
CA GLU A 48 18.22 -1.03 -15.48
C GLU A 48 17.95 -1.58 -16.88
N THR A 49 18.37 -2.82 -17.14
CA THR A 49 18.24 -3.48 -18.44
C THR A 49 18.09 -4.99 -18.28
N LEU A 50 17.24 -5.58 -19.12
CA LEU A 50 17.07 -7.04 -19.17
C LEU A 50 18.24 -7.76 -19.87
N LEU A 51 19.18 -7.02 -20.45
CA LEU A 51 20.31 -7.61 -21.15
C LEU A 51 21.31 -8.31 -20.22
N ASN A 52 21.31 -7.94 -18.94
CA ASN A 52 22.22 -8.49 -17.92
C ASN A 52 21.51 -9.02 -16.67
N THR A 53 20.17 -9.10 -16.69
CA THR A 53 19.34 -9.40 -15.52
C THR A 53 18.71 -10.79 -15.61
N ARG A 54 18.78 -11.54 -14.53
CA ARG A 54 18.07 -12.81 -14.35
C ARG A 54 16.93 -12.63 -13.34
N MET A 55 15.82 -12.04 -13.78
CA MET A 55 14.69 -11.64 -12.92
C MET A 55 14.24 -12.72 -11.95
N LYS A 56 14.11 -13.98 -12.41
CA LYS A 56 13.68 -15.05 -11.51
C LYS A 56 14.72 -15.33 -10.41
N GLN A 57 16.00 -15.35 -10.77
CA GLN A 57 17.08 -15.57 -9.82
C GLN A 57 17.13 -14.44 -8.78
N GLU A 58 17.00 -13.20 -9.22
CA GLU A 58 17.00 -12.03 -8.34
C GLU A 58 15.78 -12.05 -7.41
N ALA A 59 14.59 -12.43 -7.90
CA ALA A 59 13.40 -12.62 -7.07
C ALA A 59 13.59 -13.74 -6.02
N ASP A 60 14.20 -14.87 -6.42
CA ASP A 60 14.51 -15.97 -5.49
C ASP A 60 15.52 -15.53 -4.40
N GLN A 61 16.51 -14.71 -4.78
CA GLN A 61 17.49 -14.12 -3.84
C GLN A 61 16.79 -13.15 -2.86
N PHE A 62 15.93 -12.28 -3.35
CA PHE A 62 15.16 -11.35 -2.52
C PHE A 62 14.28 -12.11 -1.52
N ALA A 63 13.55 -13.13 -1.98
CA ALA A 63 12.75 -13.99 -1.11
C ALA A 63 13.61 -14.67 -0.03
N ARG A 64 14.77 -15.22 -0.42
CA ARG A 64 15.69 -15.83 0.55
C ARG A 64 16.17 -14.83 1.60
N PHE A 65 16.48 -13.60 1.18
CA PHE A 65 16.85 -12.52 2.09
C PHE A 65 15.74 -12.23 3.11
N LEU A 66 14.50 -12.09 2.65
CA LEU A 66 13.36 -11.81 3.52
C LEU A 66 13.09 -12.95 4.50
N HIS A 67 13.20 -14.21 4.07
CA HIS A 67 13.12 -15.35 4.99
C HIS A 67 14.20 -15.28 6.08
N MET A 68 15.45 -14.90 5.74
CA MET A 68 16.51 -14.71 6.74
C MET A 68 16.18 -13.59 7.72
N VAL A 69 15.57 -12.50 7.25
CA VAL A 69 15.11 -11.39 8.10
C VAL A 69 14.02 -11.85 9.06
N VAL A 70 13.03 -12.60 8.58
CA VAL A 70 11.93 -13.18 9.38
C VAL A 70 12.48 -14.15 10.43
N ASP A 71 13.36 -15.07 10.02
CA ASP A 71 14.00 -16.03 10.94
C ASP A 71 14.79 -15.31 12.02
N TYR A 72 15.55 -14.29 11.63
CA TYR A 72 16.34 -13.50 12.59
C TYR A 72 15.44 -12.72 13.55
N LYS A 73 14.42 -12.03 13.06
CA LYS A 73 13.40 -11.37 13.87
C LYS A 73 12.87 -12.29 14.98
N LYS A 74 12.47 -13.52 14.59
CA LYS A 74 11.95 -14.54 15.53
C LYS A 74 13.01 -14.95 16.55
N SER A 75 14.26 -15.13 16.10
CA SER A 75 15.35 -15.58 16.96
C SER A 75 15.74 -14.60 18.06
N ILE A 76 15.58 -13.28 17.81
CA ILE A 76 15.87 -12.23 18.78
C ILE A 76 14.65 -11.80 19.62
N GLY A 77 13.48 -12.41 19.37
CA GLY A 77 12.24 -12.08 20.07
C GLY A 77 11.66 -10.70 19.72
N PHE A 78 11.95 -10.18 18.53
CA PHE A 78 11.33 -8.94 18.06
C PHE A 78 9.88 -9.21 17.63
N GLU A 79 8.90 -8.68 18.34
CA GLU A 79 7.48 -8.91 18.09
C GLU A 79 6.87 -7.92 17.07
N GLY A 80 7.54 -6.79 16.80
CA GLY A 80 7.08 -5.76 15.85
C GLY A 80 6.90 -6.28 14.43
N GLN A 81 6.07 -5.63 13.64
CA GLN A 81 5.86 -6.02 12.24
C GLN A 81 7.07 -5.63 11.36
N LEU A 82 7.26 -6.40 10.30
CA LEU A 82 8.18 -6.10 9.22
C LEU A 82 7.38 -5.55 8.04
N PHE A 83 7.86 -4.47 7.43
CA PHE A 83 7.22 -3.87 6.27
C PHE A 83 8.15 -3.87 5.07
N ILE A 84 7.57 -4.06 3.89
CA ILE A 84 8.16 -3.70 2.61
C ILE A 84 7.53 -2.38 2.18
N GLU A 85 8.35 -1.46 1.71
CA GLU A 85 7.90 -0.19 1.16
C GLU A 85 7.98 -0.22 -0.36
N PRO A 86 6.85 -0.39 -1.04
CA PRO A 86 6.80 -0.46 -2.49
C PRO A 86 7.20 0.86 -3.15
N LYS A 87 7.94 0.75 -4.26
CA LYS A 87 8.26 1.86 -5.14
C LYS A 87 8.47 1.33 -6.56
N PRO A 88 7.87 1.93 -7.60
CA PRO A 88 7.95 1.36 -8.95
C PRO A 88 9.31 1.56 -9.63
N GLN A 89 9.98 2.66 -9.30
CA GLN A 89 11.21 3.11 -9.94
C GLN A 89 11.93 4.13 -9.07
N GLU A 90 13.13 4.55 -9.50
CA GLU A 90 13.95 5.59 -8.86
C GLU A 90 14.49 5.17 -7.46
N PRO A 91 15.80 4.95 -7.38
CA PRO A 91 16.82 5.18 -8.42
C PRO A 91 16.93 4.09 -9.49
N THR A 92 16.30 2.94 -9.30
CA THR A 92 16.27 1.84 -10.25
C THR A 92 15.22 2.09 -11.32
N LYS A 93 15.45 1.65 -12.56
CA LYS A 93 14.48 1.83 -13.65
C LYS A 93 13.20 1.02 -13.42
N HIS A 94 13.33 -0.20 -12.87
CA HIS A 94 12.24 -1.08 -12.48
C HIS A 94 12.57 -1.74 -11.15
N GLN A 95 11.79 -1.47 -10.11
CA GLN A 95 11.87 -2.18 -8.84
C GLN A 95 11.01 -3.45 -8.87
N TYR A 96 11.41 -4.46 -8.08
CA TYR A 96 10.64 -5.70 -7.95
C TYR A 96 9.43 -5.54 -7.05
N ASP A 97 9.52 -4.71 -6.04
CA ASP A 97 8.45 -4.33 -5.11
C ASP A 97 7.69 -3.10 -5.61
N TYR A 98 7.12 -3.21 -6.82
CA TYR A 98 6.59 -2.11 -7.63
C TYR A 98 5.42 -1.35 -6.96
N ASP A 99 4.43 -2.08 -6.43
CA ASP A 99 3.20 -1.60 -5.78
C ASP A 99 2.68 -2.63 -4.78
N SER A 100 1.62 -2.32 -4.06
CA SER A 100 1.02 -3.22 -3.06
C SER A 100 0.58 -4.56 -3.67
N ALA A 101 0.05 -4.55 -4.88
CA ALA A 101 -0.40 -5.77 -5.55
C ALA A 101 0.78 -6.68 -5.94
N THR A 102 1.86 -6.08 -6.44
CA THR A 102 3.09 -6.80 -6.77
C THR A 102 3.75 -7.39 -5.52
N VAL A 103 3.82 -6.62 -4.43
CA VAL A 103 4.34 -7.12 -3.15
C VAL A 103 3.45 -8.25 -2.62
N HIS A 104 2.13 -8.10 -2.63
CA HIS A 104 1.20 -9.16 -2.21
C HIS A 104 1.43 -10.46 -2.98
N GLY A 105 1.46 -10.41 -4.31
CA GLY A 105 1.71 -11.59 -5.15
C GLY A 105 3.11 -12.19 -4.94
N PHE A 106 4.12 -11.36 -4.60
CA PHE A 106 5.46 -11.84 -4.23
C PHE A 106 5.43 -12.56 -2.88
N LEU A 107 4.78 -11.98 -1.86
CA LEU A 107 4.67 -12.59 -0.53
C LEU A 107 3.92 -13.94 -0.59
N GLU A 108 2.82 -14.00 -1.35
CA GLU A 108 2.09 -15.24 -1.58
C GLU A 108 2.96 -16.32 -2.25
N ARG A 109 3.66 -15.95 -3.33
CA ARG A 109 4.50 -16.86 -4.11
C ARG A 109 5.62 -17.50 -3.29
N TYR A 110 6.14 -16.79 -2.30
CA TYR A 110 7.29 -17.21 -1.52
C TYR A 110 6.97 -17.55 -0.06
N ASP A 111 5.70 -17.83 0.26
CA ASP A 111 5.24 -18.22 1.60
C ASP A 111 5.64 -17.22 2.71
N LEU A 112 5.48 -15.92 2.43
CA LEU A 112 5.81 -14.81 3.32
C LEU A 112 4.57 -14.02 3.78
N LEU A 113 3.36 -14.42 3.34
CA LEU A 113 2.10 -13.80 3.82
C LEU A 113 1.98 -13.96 5.33
N GLY A 114 1.56 -12.88 6.00
CA GLY A 114 1.45 -12.82 7.46
C GLY A 114 2.77 -12.57 8.20
N GLU A 115 3.93 -12.66 7.53
CA GLU A 115 5.24 -12.33 8.10
C GLU A 115 5.68 -10.91 7.76
N LEU A 116 5.33 -10.44 6.56
CA LEU A 116 5.59 -9.08 6.10
C LEU A 116 4.31 -8.41 5.62
N PHE A 117 4.28 -7.09 5.75
CA PHE A 117 3.17 -6.23 5.33
C PHE A 117 3.74 -5.07 4.50
N VAL A 118 2.89 -4.17 4.00
CA VAL A 118 3.35 -3.02 3.21
C VAL A 118 3.34 -1.74 4.04
N ASN A 119 4.38 -0.92 3.85
CA ASN A 119 4.42 0.49 4.21
C ASN A 119 4.16 1.28 2.93
N ILE A 120 3.03 1.94 2.82
CA ILE A 120 2.58 2.56 1.58
C ILE A 120 2.89 4.05 1.60
N GLU A 121 3.67 4.51 0.63
CA GLU A 121 3.97 5.91 0.45
C GLU A 121 3.08 6.54 -0.63
N GLY A 122 2.48 7.70 -0.31
CA GLY A 122 1.58 8.39 -1.23
C GLY A 122 2.25 8.82 -2.54
N ASN A 123 3.50 9.29 -2.49
CA ASN A 123 4.23 9.63 -3.72
C ASN A 123 4.62 8.40 -4.54
N HIS A 124 4.96 7.29 -3.91
CA HIS A 124 5.26 6.02 -4.60
C HIS A 124 4.03 5.49 -5.33
N ALA A 125 2.84 5.58 -4.72
CA ALA A 125 1.58 5.26 -5.39
C ALA A 125 1.40 6.11 -6.67
N THR A 126 1.63 7.43 -6.58
CA THR A 126 1.57 8.34 -7.72
C THR A 126 2.54 7.94 -8.84
N LEU A 127 3.78 7.56 -8.49
CA LEU A 127 4.77 7.07 -9.45
C LEU A 127 4.36 5.75 -10.11
N ALA A 128 3.66 4.88 -9.39
CA ALA A 128 3.11 3.63 -9.91
C ALA A 128 1.89 3.85 -10.83
N GLY A 129 1.39 5.07 -10.92
CA GLY A 129 0.18 5.42 -11.70
C GLY A 129 -1.12 5.15 -10.95
N HIS A 130 -1.05 4.99 -9.63
CA HIS A 130 -2.17 4.74 -8.74
C HIS A 130 -2.50 5.97 -7.87
N SER A 131 -3.70 6.00 -7.31
CA SER A 131 -3.99 6.90 -6.19
C SER A 131 -3.50 6.29 -4.88
N PHE A 132 -3.21 7.13 -3.90
CA PHE A 132 -2.86 6.67 -2.55
C PHE A 132 -4.01 5.82 -1.95
N LEU A 133 -5.25 6.24 -2.18
CA LEU A 133 -6.44 5.48 -1.79
C LEU A 133 -6.44 4.06 -2.38
N HIS A 134 -6.08 3.90 -3.66
CA HIS A 134 -6.06 2.57 -4.31
C HIS A 134 -5.11 1.62 -3.59
N GLU A 135 -3.88 2.06 -3.33
CA GLU A 135 -2.85 1.24 -2.70
C GLU A 135 -3.27 0.81 -1.29
N VAL A 136 -3.81 1.75 -0.49
CA VAL A 136 -4.27 1.46 0.87
C VAL A 136 -5.48 0.54 0.86
N ALA A 137 -6.49 0.82 0.02
CA ALA A 137 -7.67 -0.02 -0.08
C ALA A 137 -7.32 -1.45 -0.51
N TYR A 138 -6.44 -1.60 -1.52
CA TYR A 138 -5.94 -2.91 -1.94
C TYR A 138 -5.28 -3.68 -0.79
N ALA A 139 -4.39 -3.02 -0.07
CA ALA A 139 -3.64 -3.65 1.02
C ALA A 139 -4.55 -4.04 2.20
N VAL A 140 -5.54 -3.22 2.54
CA VAL A 140 -6.54 -3.51 3.59
C VAL A 140 -7.39 -4.71 3.19
N GLU A 141 -7.96 -4.72 1.98
CA GLU A 141 -8.81 -5.81 1.49
C GLU A 141 -8.06 -7.15 1.43
N ASN A 142 -6.76 -7.14 1.13
CA ASN A 142 -5.93 -8.34 1.02
C ASN A 142 -5.12 -8.65 2.29
N GLN A 143 -5.38 -7.94 3.41
CA GLN A 143 -4.77 -8.20 4.73
C GLN A 143 -3.23 -8.09 4.73
N VAL A 144 -2.68 -7.25 3.88
CA VAL A 144 -1.23 -6.96 3.81
C VAL A 144 -0.90 -5.52 4.24
N PHE A 145 -1.88 -4.75 4.71
CA PHE A 145 -1.69 -3.39 5.18
C PHE A 145 -0.88 -3.35 6.49
N GLY A 146 0.09 -2.44 6.58
CA GLY A 146 0.94 -2.29 7.77
C GLY A 146 1.12 -0.86 8.24
N SER A 147 1.58 0.04 7.36
CA SER A 147 1.95 1.42 7.70
C SER A 147 1.79 2.34 6.48
N ILE A 148 1.87 3.65 6.69
CA ILE A 148 1.90 4.64 5.61
C ILE A 148 2.97 5.69 5.81
N ASP A 149 3.53 6.18 4.68
CA ASP A 149 4.23 7.44 4.58
C ASP A 149 3.28 8.45 3.94
N ALA A 150 2.74 9.33 4.80
CA ALA A 150 1.66 10.25 4.46
C ALA A 150 2.21 11.49 3.75
N ASN A 151 2.79 11.30 2.59
CA ASN A 151 3.22 12.36 1.69
C ASN A 151 2.35 12.39 0.42
N ARG A 152 2.72 13.20 -0.54
CA ARG A 152 2.08 13.26 -1.85
C ARG A 152 3.09 13.49 -2.96
N GLY A 153 2.79 12.92 -4.11
CA GLY A 153 3.50 13.16 -5.36
C GLY A 153 2.92 14.31 -6.18
N ASP A 154 3.59 14.57 -7.28
CA ASP A 154 3.13 15.45 -8.33
C ASP A 154 3.21 14.69 -9.67
N PRO A 155 2.07 14.26 -10.23
CA PRO A 155 2.05 13.46 -11.46
C PRO A 155 2.72 14.15 -12.65
N GLN A 156 2.78 15.48 -12.66
CA GLN A 156 3.42 16.23 -13.74
C GLN A 156 4.94 16.17 -13.70
N ASN A 157 5.53 16.01 -12.51
CA ASN A 157 6.98 15.95 -12.37
C ASN A 157 7.55 14.57 -12.73
N GLY A 158 6.83 13.49 -12.46
CA GLY A 158 7.26 12.13 -12.81
C GLY A 158 8.45 11.60 -12.01
N TRP A 159 8.79 12.22 -10.87
CA TRP A 159 9.80 11.73 -9.93
C TRP A 159 9.31 11.88 -8.49
N ASP A 160 10.09 11.33 -7.57
CA ASP A 160 9.81 11.35 -6.16
C ASP A 160 9.97 12.74 -5.55
N THR A 161 8.84 13.39 -5.28
CA THR A 161 8.82 14.78 -4.83
C THR A 161 8.65 14.94 -3.33
N ASP A 162 8.18 13.92 -2.63
CA ASP A 162 8.01 13.84 -1.17
C ASP A 162 7.42 15.12 -0.57
N GLN A 163 6.27 15.54 -1.08
CA GLN A 163 5.62 16.76 -0.62
C GLN A 163 4.79 16.48 0.62
N PHE A 164 4.71 17.45 1.52
CA PHE A 164 3.80 17.38 2.66
C PHE A 164 2.35 17.23 2.19
N PRO A 165 1.54 16.35 2.82
CA PRO A 165 0.13 16.19 2.48
C PRO A 165 -0.64 17.47 2.78
N ASN A 166 -1.56 17.85 1.90
CA ASN A 166 -2.37 19.07 2.03
C ASN A 166 -3.77 18.93 1.44
N SER A 167 -4.18 17.72 1.06
CA SER A 167 -5.51 17.41 0.56
C SER A 167 -6.33 16.69 1.63
N VAL A 168 -7.29 17.40 2.23
CA VAL A 168 -8.20 16.79 3.20
C VAL A 168 -9.07 15.73 2.53
N GLU A 169 -9.50 15.93 1.28
CA GLU A 169 -10.29 14.96 0.54
C GLU A 169 -9.56 13.63 0.37
N GLU A 170 -8.35 13.66 -0.20
CA GLU A 170 -7.54 12.46 -0.42
C GLU A 170 -7.25 11.73 0.89
N MET A 171 -6.74 12.47 1.88
CA MET A 171 -6.37 11.87 3.17
C MET A 171 -7.57 11.38 3.96
N SER A 172 -8.76 11.97 3.78
CA SER A 172 -9.99 11.46 4.42
C SER A 172 -10.40 10.10 3.89
N LEU A 173 -10.25 9.87 2.59
CA LEU A 173 -10.54 8.57 1.99
C LEU A 173 -9.49 7.52 2.38
N VAL A 174 -8.23 7.90 2.45
CA VAL A 174 -7.15 7.03 2.95
C VAL A 174 -7.41 6.64 4.42
N MET A 175 -7.72 7.61 5.29
CA MET A 175 -8.04 7.35 6.69
C MET A 175 -9.32 6.51 6.86
N TYR A 176 -10.31 6.72 6.00
CA TYR A 176 -11.53 5.91 5.98
C TYR A 176 -11.21 4.42 5.75
N GLU A 177 -10.39 4.10 4.74
CA GLU A 177 -10.00 2.70 4.48
C GLU A 177 -9.14 2.12 5.62
N ILE A 178 -8.21 2.89 6.20
CA ILE A 178 -7.42 2.45 7.35
C ILE A 178 -8.32 2.12 8.54
N LEU A 179 -9.25 3.01 8.90
CA LEU A 179 -10.17 2.79 10.02
C LEU A 179 -11.12 1.62 9.77
N ARG A 180 -11.66 1.50 8.54
CA ARG A 180 -12.50 0.38 8.12
C ARG A 180 -11.74 -0.95 8.21
N GLY A 181 -10.46 -0.95 7.90
CA GLY A 181 -9.56 -2.10 8.02
C GLY A 181 -9.12 -2.44 9.45
N GLY A 182 -9.57 -1.70 10.47
CA GLY A 182 -9.22 -1.95 11.87
C GLY A 182 -8.05 -1.13 12.40
N GLY A 183 -7.51 -0.20 11.61
CA GLY A 183 -6.41 0.68 12.01
C GLY A 183 -5.03 0.06 11.84
N PHE A 184 -4.04 0.64 12.53
CA PHE A 184 -2.67 0.13 12.57
C PHE A 184 -2.49 -0.91 13.68
N VAL A 185 -1.68 -1.94 13.42
CA VAL A 185 -1.29 -2.94 14.45
C VAL A 185 -0.04 -2.47 15.19
N SER A 186 1.11 -2.46 14.53
CA SER A 186 2.37 -1.90 15.08
C SER A 186 2.95 -0.78 14.22
N GLY A 187 2.38 -0.57 13.05
CA GLY A 187 2.69 0.54 12.17
C GLY A 187 2.08 1.86 12.66
N GLY A 188 2.09 2.82 11.78
CA GLY A 188 1.56 4.14 12.02
C GLY A 188 1.66 4.97 10.77
N PHE A 189 1.82 6.26 10.95
CA PHE A 189 2.19 7.13 9.83
C PHE A 189 3.39 7.99 10.19
N ASN A 190 4.20 8.23 9.20
CA ASN A 190 5.19 9.31 9.20
C ASN A 190 4.99 10.13 7.92
N PHE A 191 5.75 11.19 7.73
CA PHE A 191 5.57 12.00 6.53
C PHE A 191 6.50 11.60 5.40
N ASP A 192 7.71 11.18 5.70
CA ASP A 192 8.79 11.01 4.72
C ASP A 192 8.80 12.13 3.68
N THR A 193 8.99 13.35 4.14
CA THR A 193 8.78 14.57 3.34
C THR A 193 9.99 15.46 3.35
N LYS A 194 10.08 16.28 2.31
CA LYS A 194 11.09 17.33 2.18
C LYS A 194 10.47 18.65 1.70
N LEU A 195 11.04 19.75 2.15
CA LEU A 195 10.66 21.09 1.70
C LEU A 195 10.89 21.25 0.20
N ARG A 196 10.08 22.08 -0.41
CA ARG A 196 10.28 22.49 -1.80
C ARG A 196 11.52 23.35 -1.96
N ARG A 197 12.12 23.29 -3.15
CA ARG A 197 13.39 23.96 -3.46
C ARG A 197 13.41 25.45 -3.11
N GLN A 198 12.27 26.15 -3.18
CA GLN A 198 12.17 27.58 -2.90
C GLN A 198 11.78 27.90 -1.45
N SER A 199 11.47 26.90 -0.64
CA SER A 199 11.16 27.04 0.79
C SER A 199 12.47 27.03 1.57
N MET A 200 13.06 28.19 1.78
CA MET A 200 14.41 28.35 2.34
C MET A 200 14.42 28.99 3.73
N ASP A 201 13.28 29.44 4.23
CA ASP A 201 13.15 29.99 5.57
C ASP A 201 13.09 28.86 6.61
N ARG A 202 13.62 29.10 7.81
CA ARG A 202 13.54 28.13 8.92
C ARG A 202 12.10 27.79 9.30
N ASN A 203 11.19 28.73 9.13
CA ASN A 203 9.77 28.54 9.46
C ASN A 203 9.07 27.64 8.46
N ASP A 204 9.56 27.51 7.22
CA ASP A 204 8.94 26.65 6.20
C ASP A 204 8.84 25.21 6.67
N LEU A 205 9.85 24.69 7.39
CA LEU A 205 9.83 23.35 7.94
C LEU A 205 8.71 23.16 8.97
N PHE A 206 8.53 24.14 9.85
CA PHE A 206 7.44 24.09 10.84
C PHE A 206 6.08 24.23 10.16
N HIS A 207 5.93 25.11 9.17
CA HIS A 207 4.70 25.25 8.39
C HIS A 207 4.36 23.95 7.65
N GLY A 208 5.35 23.28 7.05
CA GLY A 208 5.15 21.99 6.41
C GLY A 208 4.60 20.94 7.36
N HIS A 209 5.25 20.74 8.50
CA HIS A 209 4.82 19.74 9.49
C HIS A 209 3.49 20.08 10.17
N ILE A 210 3.28 21.34 10.56
CA ILE A 210 2.02 21.76 11.19
C ILE A 210 0.87 21.60 10.20
N GLY A 211 1.00 22.10 8.97
CA GLY A 211 -0.05 21.98 7.96
C GLY A 211 -0.35 20.52 7.58
N ALA A 212 0.66 19.67 7.54
CA ALA A 212 0.48 18.24 7.32
C ALA A 212 -0.26 17.57 8.49
N ALA A 213 0.14 17.85 9.74
CA ALA A 213 -0.53 17.32 10.92
C ALA A 213 -1.99 17.78 11.01
N ASP A 214 -2.26 19.06 10.72
CA ASP A 214 -3.62 19.61 10.68
C ASP A 214 -4.45 18.91 9.58
N THR A 215 -3.86 18.68 8.39
CA THR A 215 -4.51 17.95 7.30
C THR A 215 -4.89 16.53 7.73
N LEU A 216 -3.98 15.79 8.38
CA LEU A 216 -4.27 14.43 8.85
C LEU A 216 -5.31 14.42 9.98
N ALA A 217 -5.23 15.35 10.93
CA ALA A 217 -6.19 15.46 12.02
C ALA A 217 -7.60 15.76 11.50
N GLN A 218 -7.72 16.71 10.56
CA GLN A 218 -8.98 17.02 9.90
C GLN A 218 -9.53 15.83 9.11
N SER A 219 -8.66 15.13 8.39
CA SER A 219 -9.02 13.97 7.59
C SER A 219 -9.52 12.80 8.45
N LEU A 220 -8.94 12.61 9.63
CA LEU A 220 -9.38 11.60 10.59
C LEU A 220 -10.82 11.87 11.07
N LEU A 221 -11.14 13.13 11.40
CA LEU A 221 -12.50 13.53 11.81
C LEU A 221 -13.52 13.35 10.68
N VAL A 222 -13.11 13.59 9.41
CA VAL A 222 -13.96 13.35 8.25
C VAL A 222 -14.18 11.85 8.04
N ALA A 223 -13.13 11.04 8.15
CA ALA A 223 -13.22 9.60 8.00
C ALA A 223 -14.12 8.96 9.06
N GLU A 224 -14.00 9.37 10.33
CA GLU A 224 -14.91 8.96 11.42
C GLU A 224 -16.37 9.27 11.07
N ARG A 225 -16.63 10.49 10.61
CA ARG A 225 -17.98 10.89 10.18
C ARG A 225 -18.52 10.07 9.03
N LEU A 226 -17.70 9.73 8.03
CA LEU A 226 -18.11 8.87 6.91
C LEU A 226 -18.46 7.46 7.37
N ILE A 227 -17.74 6.95 8.35
CA ILE A 227 -18.03 5.65 8.98
C ILE A 227 -19.33 5.70 9.78
N GLU A 228 -19.53 6.73 10.59
CA GLU A 228 -20.76 6.92 11.37
C GLU A 228 -22.00 7.12 10.49
N ASP A 229 -21.86 7.84 9.38
CA ASP A 229 -22.95 8.05 8.39
C ASP A 229 -23.34 6.74 7.69
N GLY A 230 -22.40 5.85 7.41
CA GLY A 230 -22.60 4.53 6.83
C GLY A 230 -23.07 4.52 5.36
N THR A 231 -23.22 5.69 4.72
CA THR A 231 -23.75 5.78 3.35
C THR A 231 -22.85 5.08 2.34
N LEU A 232 -21.51 5.22 2.47
CA LEU A 232 -20.57 4.61 1.53
C LEU A 232 -20.63 3.08 1.59
N GLU A 233 -20.66 2.50 2.77
CA GLU A 233 -20.74 1.05 2.95
C GLU A 233 -22.09 0.51 2.52
N SER A 234 -23.20 1.16 2.91
CA SER A 234 -24.55 0.80 2.46
C SER A 234 -24.70 0.83 0.94
N ALA A 235 -24.02 1.76 0.26
CA ALA A 235 -24.03 1.84 -1.20
C ALA A 235 -23.26 0.67 -1.83
N LYS A 236 -22.13 0.25 -1.24
CA LYS A 236 -21.40 -0.96 -1.66
C LYS A 236 -22.27 -2.20 -1.48
N ASP A 237 -22.85 -2.40 -0.31
CA ASP A 237 -23.73 -3.54 0.00
C ASP A 237 -24.88 -3.64 -0.99
N ALA A 238 -25.59 -2.53 -1.22
CA ALA A 238 -26.69 -2.47 -2.18
C ALA A 238 -26.25 -2.79 -3.61
N ARG A 239 -25.03 -2.34 -4.02
CA ARG A 239 -24.49 -2.59 -5.35
C ARG A 239 -24.18 -4.06 -5.59
N TYR A 240 -23.69 -4.76 -4.59
CA TYR A 240 -23.27 -6.16 -4.68
C TYR A 240 -24.30 -7.16 -4.14
N ALA A 241 -25.49 -6.71 -3.70
CA ALA A 241 -26.54 -7.57 -3.14
C ALA A 241 -26.97 -8.73 -4.04
N GLY A 242 -26.81 -8.60 -5.36
CA GLY A 242 -27.07 -9.68 -6.32
C GLY A 242 -26.23 -10.94 -6.10
N TRP A 243 -25.02 -10.78 -5.54
CA TRP A 243 -24.13 -11.91 -5.23
C TRP A 243 -24.54 -12.68 -3.96
N GLU A 244 -25.47 -12.13 -3.17
CA GLU A 244 -26.06 -12.80 -2.02
C GLU A 244 -27.30 -13.65 -2.37
N THR A 245 -27.76 -13.59 -3.63
CA THR A 245 -28.84 -14.45 -4.14
C THR A 245 -28.35 -15.89 -4.35
N ASP A 246 -29.29 -16.82 -4.55
CA ASP A 246 -28.95 -18.24 -4.82
C ASP A 246 -28.06 -18.38 -6.08
N LEU A 247 -28.33 -17.59 -7.13
CA LEU A 247 -27.48 -17.56 -8.32
C LEU A 247 -26.05 -17.10 -8.01
N GLY A 248 -25.90 -15.97 -7.35
CA GLY A 248 -24.58 -15.44 -6.99
C GLY A 248 -23.77 -16.42 -6.14
N LYS A 249 -24.42 -17.01 -5.12
CA LYS A 249 -23.80 -18.02 -4.25
C LYS A 249 -23.43 -19.29 -5.00
N SER A 250 -24.28 -19.79 -5.89
CA SER A 250 -24.00 -20.96 -6.72
C SER A 250 -22.79 -20.74 -7.65
N ILE A 251 -22.68 -19.56 -8.26
CA ILE A 251 -21.55 -19.20 -9.11
C ILE A 251 -20.24 -19.20 -8.29
N LEU A 252 -20.21 -18.53 -7.14
CA LEU A 252 -19.02 -18.41 -6.30
C LEU A 252 -18.60 -19.75 -5.65
N ALA A 253 -19.59 -20.62 -5.34
CA ALA A 253 -19.30 -21.93 -4.79
C ALA A 253 -18.81 -22.95 -5.86
N GLY A 254 -18.91 -22.63 -7.15
CA GLY A 254 -18.58 -23.54 -8.24
C GLY A 254 -19.66 -24.61 -8.47
N ASP A 255 -20.89 -24.39 -8.01
CA ASP A 255 -22.01 -25.32 -8.15
C ASP A 255 -22.69 -25.21 -9.53
N THR A 256 -22.25 -24.28 -10.37
CA THR A 256 -22.73 -24.09 -11.75
C THR A 256 -21.53 -23.96 -12.71
N ASP A 257 -21.77 -24.26 -13.98
CA ASP A 257 -20.78 -24.15 -15.07
C ASP A 257 -21.29 -23.28 -16.22
N LEU A 258 -20.45 -23.11 -17.25
CA LEU A 258 -20.78 -22.26 -18.41
C LEU A 258 -21.98 -22.80 -19.19
N ASP A 259 -22.14 -24.13 -19.33
CA ASP A 259 -23.23 -24.74 -20.08
C ASP A 259 -24.57 -24.50 -19.36
N ALA A 260 -24.60 -24.62 -18.04
CA ALA A 260 -25.76 -24.36 -17.22
C ALA A 260 -26.19 -22.89 -17.26
N LEU A 261 -25.24 -21.98 -17.17
CA LEU A 261 -25.50 -20.53 -17.26
C LEU A 261 -25.98 -20.13 -18.67
N GLU A 262 -25.39 -20.69 -19.73
CA GLU A 262 -25.85 -20.47 -21.11
C GLU A 262 -27.28 -20.94 -21.31
N ALA A 263 -27.65 -22.12 -20.83
CA ALA A 263 -28.97 -22.65 -20.91
C ALA A 263 -30.02 -21.77 -20.24
N GLN A 264 -29.71 -21.21 -19.06
CA GLN A 264 -30.60 -20.28 -18.35
C GLN A 264 -30.80 -18.97 -19.12
N VAL A 265 -29.71 -18.41 -19.69
CA VAL A 265 -29.79 -17.21 -20.54
C VAL A 265 -30.61 -17.49 -21.80
N ALA A 266 -30.39 -18.63 -22.47
CA ALA A 266 -31.15 -19.03 -23.66
C ALA A 266 -32.62 -19.30 -23.38
N ALA A 267 -32.95 -19.76 -22.19
CA ALA A 267 -34.34 -19.92 -21.73
C ALA A 267 -35.03 -18.58 -21.41
N GLY A 268 -34.29 -17.47 -21.41
CA GLY A 268 -34.83 -16.14 -21.12
C GLY A 268 -35.12 -15.89 -19.62
N GLU A 269 -34.39 -16.61 -18.75
CA GLU A 269 -34.56 -16.44 -17.30
C GLU A 269 -33.91 -15.15 -16.79
N PHE A 270 -32.96 -14.57 -17.55
CA PHE A 270 -32.28 -13.34 -17.18
C PHE A 270 -32.47 -12.22 -18.19
N ASP A 271 -32.85 -11.05 -17.68
CA ASP A 271 -32.91 -9.77 -18.41
C ASP A 271 -32.18 -8.68 -17.62
N PRO A 272 -30.83 -8.75 -17.50
CA PRO A 272 -30.09 -7.85 -16.65
C PRO A 272 -30.09 -6.42 -17.19
N THR A 273 -30.43 -5.48 -16.32
CA THR A 273 -30.36 -4.04 -16.62
C THR A 273 -29.23 -3.39 -15.82
N PRO A 274 -28.45 -2.46 -16.42
CA PRO A 274 -27.38 -1.76 -15.71
C PRO A 274 -27.90 -1.01 -14.49
N VAL A 275 -27.20 -1.15 -13.36
CA VAL A 275 -27.46 -0.39 -12.14
C VAL A 275 -26.46 0.77 -12.07
N SER A 276 -26.95 1.98 -11.72
CA SER A 276 -26.09 3.16 -11.59
C SER A 276 -24.98 2.96 -10.56
N GLY A 277 -23.76 3.39 -10.91
CA GLY A 277 -22.62 3.42 -10.00
C GLY A 277 -22.69 4.55 -8.97
N ARG A 278 -23.56 5.54 -9.17
CA ARG A 278 -23.78 6.70 -8.28
C ARG A 278 -22.52 7.47 -7.90
N GLN A 279 -21.52 7.48 -8.76
CA GLN A 279 -20.23 8.09 -8.46
C GLN A 279 -20.36 9.52 -7.95
N GLU A 280 -21.08 10.38 -8.66
CA GLU A 280 -21.26 11.80 -8.31
C GLU A 280 -22.03 11.99 -6.99
N GLU A 281 -22.96 11.08 -6.69
CA GLU A 281 -23.68 11.09 -5.42
C GLU A 281 -22.74 10.77 -4.25
N LEU A 282 -21.89 9.74 -4.39
CA LEU A 282 -20.93 9.32 -3.37
C LEU A 282 -19.81 10.35 -3.16
N GLU A 283 -19.30 10.96 -4.23
CA GLU A 283 -18.37 12.08 -4.15
C GLU A 283 -18.98 13.27 -3.38
N ASN A 284 -20.28 13.55 -3.60
CA ASN A 284 -20.99 14.58 -2.84
C ASN A 284 -21.20 14.21 -1.36
N VAL A 285 -21.28 12.93 -1.01
CA VAL A 285 -21.31 12.47 0.39
C VAL A 285 -19.99 12.84 1.07
N VAL A 286 -18.85 12.53 0.43
CA VAL A 286 -17.51 12.87 0.94
C VAL A 286 -17.37 14.39 1.12
N ASN A 287 -17.70 15.17 0.08
CA ASN A 287 -17.63 16.63 0.14
C ASN A 287 -18.45 17.22 1.29
N ARG A 288 -19.67 16.72 1.49
CA ARG A 288 -20.53 17.16 2.60
C ARG A 288 -19.97 16.80 3.98
N ALA A 289 -19.31 15.64 4.10
CA ALA A 289 -18.64 15.27 5.33
C ALA A 289 -17.47 16.23 5.64
N ILE A 290 -16.68 16.63 4.64
CA ILE A 290 -15.61 17.63 4.77
C ILE A 290 -16.19 18.97 5.25
N TRP A 291 -17.20 19.49 4.57
CA TRP A 291 -17.79 20.81 4.90
C TRP A 291 -18.42 20.89 6.29
N LYS A 292 -18.94 19.80 6.81
CA LYS A 292 -19.54 19.74 8.16
C LYS A 292 -18.51 19.62 9.28
N THR A 293 -17.26 19.37 8.93
CA THR A 293 -16.18 19.13 9.90
C THR A 293 -15.34 20.41 10.15
N VAL A 294 -15.54 21.43 9.33
CA VAL A 294 -14.90 22.77 9.46
C VAL A 294 -15.69 23.66 10.42
#